data_5d43c024db76fa2e098b17a87f68c910
#
_entry.id   5d43c024db76fa2e098b17a87f68c910
#
_cell.length_a   1.000
_cell.length_b   1.000
_cell.length_c   1.000
_cell.angle_alpha   90.00
_cell.angle_beta   90.00
_cell.angle_gamma   90.00
#
_symmetry.space_group_name_H-M   'P 1'
#
loop_
_entity.id
_entity.type
_entity.pdbx_description
1 polymer ?
#
loop_
_entity_poly.entity_id
_entity_poly.type
_entity_poly.pdbx_seq_one_letter_code
_entity_poly.pdbx_strand_id
1 'polypeptide(L)'
;MPLHGQARHCNRTAQSPVPVGERPAWIPGGWVGVTARLVGCWLFLTTVAFADRPNILLVMTDDQGYGDVAVHGNHWIKTPNMDRIANEGARFERFFVEPVCAPTRAALLSGRYPTRTGVTGVTRGYENMRGEEVTIAELLKDAGYKTGCFGKWHNGAHWPYHPNAQGFDEFVGFCAGHCNDYFDPLLERNGSSFQARGFIADVLTDHAIEFIQRAHATSDSPFFCYVPYNTPHTPASVPVDKWQQWAERPDVEDPFTRAMYALVENIDDNLGRLLAKLEQLGIAEETVIVFLTDNGPNGHRFNDQMRGIKSSEHEGGVRVPLFVRWSQRIPPGTVVKPNAAHIDLLPTLCRIAGVENPASKTLPLDGLDLTPLLFGQDDFEMPERNLYVWRNPNRWSVRSARYRATEKSLHDLVADPSQQNNLARTHPEVHRSLIESYRDWAAKATPQQPQPLPVPIGYEPWPRVTVAAHELDLYPEPGRGIDYCGRRGWAHQWIEDWSDPQAYAACPVEVVSGGEYRVRIRYACPEDAVGSVFRLTAGPATLDIPIQEPWVSAPHPAPERVPKSPNAYLSRQWKESDAGVVSLEEGRHRLELQAAKKPAAEMPEIKALIFERVP
;
A
#
# COMPACT_ATOMS: atom_id res chain seq x y z
N MET A 1 49.91 -27.69 2.98
CA MET A 1 50.43 -28.50 1.86
C MET A 1 49.57 -28.22 0.65
N PRO A 2 50.14 -27.73 -0.46
CA PRO A 2 49.44 -27.37 -1.68
C PRO A 2 49.62 -28.41 -2.77
N LEU A 3 48.70 -28.47 -3.74
CA LEU A 3 48.92 -29.02 -5.09
C LEU A 3 47.96 -28.32 -6.03
N HIS A 4 48.44 -27.44 -6.84
CA HIS A 4 48.73 -27.52 -8.31
C HIS A 4 47.58 -28.17 -9.09
N GLY A 5 46.92 -27.56 -10.09
CA GLY A 5 47.32 -26.64 -11.15
C GLY A 5 47.06 -27.30 -12.48
N GLN A 6 46.42 -26.61 -13.38
CA GLN A 6 46.76 -26.59 -14.81
C GLN A 6 45.70 -25.88 -15.65
N ALA A 7 46.12 -24.80 -16.26
CA ALA A 7 45.47 -24.15 -17.41
C ALA A 7 45.66 -25.01 -18.67
N ARG A 8 44.66 -25.01 -19.55
CA ARG A 8 44.86 -25.36 -20.96
C ARG A 8 44.28 -24.29 -21.86
N HIS A 9 45.18 -23.67 -22.60
CA HIS A 9 44.91 -22.93 -23.83
C HIS A 9 44.34 -23.86 -24.92
N CYS A 10 43.44 -23.38 -25.74
CA CYS A 10 43.28 -23.87 -27.11
C CYS A 10 42.83 -22.80 -28.07
N ASN A 11 43.64 -22.62 -29.01
CA ASN A 11 43.79 -21.96 -30.29
C ASN A 11 42.55 -21.52 -31.07
N ARG A 12 42.74 -20.32 -31.68
CA ARG A 12 42.08 -19.82 -32.87
C ARG A 12 42.48 -20.64 -34.10
N THR A 13 41.52 -20.92 -34.98
CA THR A 13 41.78 -21.13 -36.42
C THR A 13 40.81 -20.29 -37.23
N ALA A 14 41.42 -19.46 -38.10
CA ALA A 14 40.80 -18.68 -39.15
C ALA A 14 40.46 -19.58 -40.35
N GLN A 15 39.37 -19.34 -41.01
CA GLN A 15 39.16 -19.79 -42.39
C GLN A 15 38.60 -18.69 -43.27
N SER A 16 39.17 -18.61 -44.45
CA SER A 16 39.10 -17.64 -45.51
C SER A 16 37.90 -17.85 -46.46
N PRO A 17 37.65 -16.94 -47.43
CA PRO A 17 36.38 -16.73 -48.11
C PRO A 17 36.23 -17.56 -49.40
N VAL A 18 35.00 -17.75 -49.87
CA VAL A 18 34.63 -18.43 -51.14
C VAL A 18 33.92 -17.44 -52.09
N PRO A 19 34.06 -17.59 -53.42
CA PRO A 19 34.06 -16.50 -54.34
C PRO A 19 32.70 -16.22 -55.04
N VAL A 20 32.70 -15.07 -55.68
CA VAL A 20 31.70 -14.48 -56.58
C VAL A 20 31.46 -15.35 -57.84
N GLY A 21 30.23 -15.67 -58.15
CA GLY A 21 29.78 -16.31 -59.38
C GLY A 21 28.94 -15.36 -60.23
N GLU A 22 29.25 -15.36 -61.54
CA GLU A 22 28.89 -14.44 -62.60
C GLU A 22 27.41 -14.42 -63.00
N ARG A 23 27.00 -13.29 -63.59
CA ARG A 23 25.71 -13.08 -64.27
C ARG A 23 25.78 -13.64 -65.75
N PRO A 24 24.71 -14.18 -66.32
CA PRO A 24 24.58 -14.28 -67.79
C PRO A 24 23.61 -13.23 -68.35
N ALA A 25 23.88 -12.97 -69.66
CA ALA A 25 23.44 -11.88 -70.50
C ALA A 25 21.98 -11.93 -70.96
N TRP A 26 21.54 -10.78 -71.42
CA TRP A 26 20.29 -10.48 -72.11
C TRP A 26 20.21 -11.13 -73.53
N ILE A 27 18.97 -11.57 -73.89
CA ILE A 27 18.52 -11.74 -75.30
C ILE A 27 17.10 -11.13 -75.43
N PRO A 28 16.81 -10.29 -76.41
CA PRO A 28 15.49 -9.69 -76.66
C PRO A 28 14.65 -10.49 -77.66
N GLY A 29 13.35 -10.56 -77.45
CA GLY A 29 12.45 -11.07 -78.46
C GLY A 29 10.99 -11.26 -78.05
N GLY A 30 10.09 -10.55 -78.74
CA GLY A 30 8.75 -11.00 -79.04
C GLY A 30 7.57 -10.39 -78.25
N TRP A 31 6.90 -9.42 -78.90
CA TRP A 31 5.57 -8.93 -78.48
C TRP A 31 4.50 -9.97 -78.83
N VAL A 32 3.72 -10.42 -77.85
CA VAL A 32 2.39 -11.00 -78.00
C VAL A 32 1.47 -10.39 -76.99
N GLY A 33 0.45 -9.67 -77.43
CA GLY A 33 -0.53 -9.01 -76.64
C GLY A 33 -1.45 -10.01 -75.88
N VAL A 34 -1.52 -9.90 -74.57
CA VAL A 34 -2.53 -10.56 -73.76
C VAL A 34 -3.16 -9.49 -72.90
N THR A 35 -4.44 -9.27 -73.07
CA THR A 35 -5.30 -8.41 -72.23
C THR A 35 -5.33 -8.96 -70.84
N ALA A 36 -4.60 -8.35 -69.93
CA ALA A 36 -4.67 -8.65 -68.47
C ALA A 36 -5.87 -7.92 -67.84
N ARG A 37 -6.87 -8.68 -67.40
CA ARG A 37 -7.87 -8.22 -66.44
C ARG A 37 -7.17 -7.89 -65.15
N LEU A 38 -7.16 -6.61 -64.77
CA LEU A 38 -6.77 -6.14 -63.45
C LEU A 38 -7.81 -6.64 -62.43
N VAL A 39 -7.55 -7.75 -61.76
CA VAL A 39 -8.19 -8.11 -60.50
C VAL A 39 -7.50 -7.27 -59.42
N GLY A 40 -8.16 -6.19 -59.03
CA GLY A 40 -7.72 -5.37 -57.90
C GLY A 40 -7.78 -6.21 -56.62
N CYS A 41 -6.63 -6.73 -56.18
CA CYS A 41 -6.46 -7.27 -54.83
C CYS A 41 -6.39 -6.10 -53.87
N TRP A 42 -7.54 -5.72 -53.29
CA TRP A 42 -7.58 -4.86 -52.13
C TRP A 42 -6.93 -5.65 -50.98
N LEU A 43 -5.65 -5.41 -50.74
CA LEU A 43 -5.03 -5.72 -49.46
C LEU A 43 -5.74 -4.84 -48.42
N PHE A 44 -6.72 -5.40 -47.74
CA PHE A 44 -7.13 -4.89 -46.44
C PHE A 44 -5.89 -5.05 -45.55
N LEU A 45 -5.09 -3.99 -45.46
CA LEU A 45 -4.26 -3.74 -44.28
C LEU A 45 -5.25 -3.61 -43.12
N THR A 46 -5.55 -4.74 -42.47
CA THR A 46 -6.04 -4.70 -41.12
C THR A 46 -4.92 -4.06 -40.30
N THR A 47 -4.98 -2.74 -40.16
CA THR A 47 -4.35 -2.10 -39.01
C THR A 47 -4.92 -2.84 -37.83
N VAL A 48 -4.12 -3.69 -37.19
CA VAL A 48 -4.37 -4.11 -35.82
C VAL A 48 -4.36 -2.78 -35.09
N ALA A 49 -5.55 -2.20 -34.92
CA ALA A 49 -5.72 -1.11 -33.97
C ALA A 49 -5.10 -1.65 -32.68
N PHE A 50 -4.05 -1.02 -32.20
CA PHE A 50 -3.61 -1.21 -30.83
C PHE A 50 -4.88 -0.98 -30.01
N ALA A 51 -5.36 -2.04 -29.37
CA ALA A 51 -6.50 -1.94 -28.50
C ALA A 51 -6.22 -0.75 -27.57
N ASP A 52 -7.09 0.27 -27.62
CA ASP A 52 -6.92 1.47 -26.83
C ASP A 52 -6.70 1.04 -25.38
N ARG A 53 -5.54 1.39 -24.83
CA ARG A 53 -5.17 1.04 -23.46
C ARG A 53 -6.11 1.80 -22.53
N PRO A 54 -6.89 1.10 -21.68
CA PRO A 54 -7.87 1.78 -20.86
C PRO A 54 -7.20 2.63 -19.78
N ASN A 55 -7.85 3.67 -19.33
CA ASN A 55 -7.55 4.30 -18.07
C ASN A 55 -7.82 3.33 -16.92
N ILE A 56 -7.13 3.48 -15.79
CA ILE A 56 -7.32 2.64 -14.62
C ILE A 56 -7.55 3.54 -13.40
N LEU A 57 -8.71 3.38 -12.76
CA LEU A 57 -9.05 3.97 -11.47
C LEU A 57 -9.12 2.85 -10.43
N LEU A 58 -8.13 2.80 -9.52
CA LEU A 58 -8.07 1.85 -8.42
C LEU A 58 -8.42 2.57 -7.12
N VAL A 59 -9.55 2.22 -6.51
CA VAL A 59 -10.03 2.79 -5.24
C VAL A 59 -9.90 1.73 -4.15
N MET A 60 -9.21 2.07 -3.07
CA MET A 60 -9.06 1.22 -1.89
C MET A 60 -9.53 1.98 -0.65
N THR A 61 -10.25 1.31 0.23
CA THR A 61 -10.62 1.83 1.55
C THR A 61 -9.79 1.20 2.66
N ASP A 62 -9.87 1.73 3.88
CA ASP A 62 -9.08 1.33 5.05
C ASP A 62 -10.00 0.88 6.18
N ASP A 63 -9.93 -0.39 6.60
CA ASP A 63 -10.77 -0.98 7.65
C ASP A 63 -12.27 -1.13 7.30
N GLN A 64 -12.63 -1.16 6.05
CA GLN A 64 -13.98 -1.45 5.60
C GLN A 64 -14.20 -2.97 5.52
N GLY A 65 -15.25 -3.47 6.16
CA GLY A 65 -15.57 -4.89 6.13
C GLY A 65 -16.25 -5.34 4.83
N TYR A 66 -16.26 -6.65 4.58
CA TYR A 66 -17.04 -7.27 3.50
C TYR A 66 -18.52 -6.88 3.58
N GLY A 67 -19.05 -6.82 4.81
CA GLY A 67 -20.44 -6.46 5.07
C GLY A 67 -20.74 -4.94 5.07
N ASP A 68 -19.76 -4.08 4.86
CA ASP A 68 -19.98 -2.63 4.85
C ASP A 68 -20.35 -2.10 3.44
N VAL A 69 -21.05 -2.92 2.67
CA VAL A 69 -21.56 -2.59 1.34
C VAL A 69 -22.98 -3.15 1.21
N ALA A 70 -23.93 -2.36 0.70
CA ALA A 70 -25.33 -2.77 0.65
C ALA A 70 -25.59 -3.98 -0.27
N VAL A 71 -24.85 -4.10 -1.39
CA VAL A 71 -24.93 -5.25 -2.31
C VAL A 71 -24.55 -6.59 -1.66
N HIS A 72 -23.87 -6.59 -0.52
CA HIS A 72 -23.56 -7.77 0.28
C HIS A 72 -24.60 -8.06 1.39
N GLY A 73 -25.78 -7.42 1.33
CA GLY A 73 -26.90 -7.70 2.22
C GLY A 73 -26.98 -6.82 3.46
N ASN A 74 -26.16 -5.81 3.59
CA ASN A 74 -26.23 -4.84 4.68
C ASN A 74 -27.36 -3.82 4.40
N HIS A 75 -28.47 -3.95 5.11
CA HIS A 75 -29.65 -3.08 4.93
C HIS A 75 -29.60 -1.77 5.75
N TRP A 76 -28.60 -1.61 6.64
CA TRP A 76 -28.44 -0.39 7.43
C TRP A 76 -27.79 0.76 6.66
N ILE A 77 -26.96 0.44 5.70
CA ILE A 77 -26.09 1.38 4.97
C ILE A 77 -26.54 1.55 3.52
N LYS A 78 -26.26 2.71 2.94
CA LYS A 78 -26.52 3.01 1.54
C LYS A 78 -25.21 3.23 0.79
N THR A 79 -24.93 2.38 -0.18
CA THR A 79 -23.70 2.43 -1.00
C THR A 79 -24.01 2.36 -2.49
N PRO A 80 -24.86 3.29 -3.04
CA PRO A 80 -25.35 3.17 -4.40
C PRO A 80 -24.24 3.19 -5.47
N ASN A 81 -23.13 3.87 -5.22
CA ASN A 81 -22.02 3.96 -6.16
C ASN A 81 -21.12 2.73 -6.13
N MET A 82 -20.85 2.14 -4.96
CA MET A 82 -20.19 0.84 -4.82
C MET A 82 -21.04 -0.26 -5.42
N ASP A 83 -22.35 -0.28 -5.13
CA ASP A 83 -23.33 -1.22 -5.68
C ASP A 83 -23.42 -1.11 -7.21
N ARG A 84 -23.32 0.11 -7.75
CA ARG A 84 -23.28 0.34 -9.19
C ARG A 84 -22.09 -0.34 -9.85
N ILE A 85 -20.87 -0.18 -9.30
CA ILE A 85 -19.67 -0.86 -9.82
C ILE A 85 -19.85 -2.38 -9.79
N ALA A 86 -20.39 -2.92 -8.70
CA ALA A 86 -20.64 -4.36 -8.55
C ALA A 86 -21.68 -4.89 -9.56
N ASN A 87 -22.74 -4.13 -9.83
CA ASN A 87 -23.84 -4.55 -10.68
C ASN A 87 -23.60 -4.31 -12.18
N GLU A 88 -22.88 -3.22 -12.52
CA GLU A 88 -22.50 -2.90 -13.91
C GLU A 88 -21.20 -3.59 -14.35
N GLY A 89 -20.53 -4.32 -13.47
CA GLY A 89 -19.28 -5.04 -13.72
C GLY A 89 -19.27 -6.44 -13.11
N ALA A 90 -18.12 -6.81 -12.56
CA ALA A 90 -17.89 -8.07 -11.87
C ALA A 90 -17.76 -7.86 -10.35
N ARG A 91 -18.38 -8.75 -9.58
CA ARG A 91 -18.15 -8.87 -8.13
C ARG A 91 -17.52 -10.22 -7.80
N PHE A 92 -16.58 -10.19 -6.87
CA PHE A 92 -15.92 -11.39 -6.39
C PHE A 92 -16.60 -11.86 -5.11
N GLU A 93 -17.07 -13.12 -5.09
CA GLU A 93 -17.62 -13.70 -3.87
C GLU A 93 -16.52 -13.99 -2.84
N ARG A 94 -15.30 -14.27 -3.31
CA ARG A 94 -14.21 -14.83 -2.49
C ARG A 94 -12.88 -14.15 -2.86
N PHE A 95 -12.73 -12.89 -2.44
CA PHE A 95 -11.50 -12.14 -2.59
C PHE A 95 -10.82 -11.93 -1.25
N PHE A 96 -9.52 -12.18 -1.20
CA PHE A 96 -8.75 -12.24 0.04
C PHE A 96 -7.57 -11.28 0.05
N VAL A 97 -7.32 -10.74 1.24
CA VAL A 97 -6.24 -9.80 1.53
C VAL A 97 -5.50 -10.22 2.81
N GLU A 98 -4.48 -9.48 3.22
CA GLU A 98 -3.88 -9.64 4.53
C GLU A 98 -4.77 -9.04 5.63
N PRO A 99 -4.63 -9.46 6.90
CA PRO A 99 -5.51 -9.01 7.97
C PRO A 99 -5.20 -7.58 8.48
N VAL A 100 -4.22 -6.89 7.88
CA VAL A 100 -3.79 -5.53 8.24
C VAL A 100 -3.27 -4.76 7.02
N CYS A 101 -3.32 -3.43 7.11
CA CYS A 101 -3.20 -2.48 6.00
C CYS A 101 -1.85 -2.52 5.24
N ALA A 102 -0.70 -2.27 5.86
CA ALA A 102 0.57 -2.18 5.13
C ALA A 102 0.93 -3.45 4.36
N PRO A 103 0.82 -4.67 4.93
CA PRO A 103 1.02 -5.91 4.19
C PRO A 103 0.12 -6.06 2.96
N THR A 104 -1.18 -5.75 3.07
CA THR A 104 -2.09 -5.80 1.92
C THR A 104 -1.67 -4.84 0.82
N ARG A 105 -1.33 -3.59 1.18
CA ARG A 105 -0.95 -2.54 0.22
C ARG A 105 0.31 -2.91 -0.55
N ALA A 106 1.34 -3.39 0.15
CA ALA A 106 2.57 -3.87 -0.47
C ALA A 106 2.32 -5.05 -1.43
N ALA A 107 1.54 -6.03 -0.99
CA ALA A 107 1.26 -7.22 -1.78
C ALA A 107 0.41 -6.92 -3.02
N LEU A 108 -0.57 -6.03 -2.90
CA LEU A 108 -1.38 -5.55 -4.03
C LEU A 108 -0.51 -4.86 -5.08
N LEU A 109 0.36 -3.96 -4.65
CA LEU A 109 1.18 -3.16 -5.56
C LEU A 109 2.29 -3.97 -6.23
N SER A 110 2.84 -4.98 -5.56
CA SER A 110 3.96 -5.79 -6.06
C SER A 110 3.56 -7.13 -6.69
N GLY A 111 2.31 -7.61 -6.49
CA GLY A 111 1.87 -8.94 -6.93
C GLY A 111 2.54 -10.10 -6.17
N ARG A 112 3.11 -9.83 -4.98
CA ARG A 112 3.89 -10.76 -4.17
C ARG A 112 3.40 -10.77 -2.73
N TYR A 113 3.52 -11.91 -2.05
CA TYR A 113 3.20 -11.96 -0.62
C TYR A 113 4.03 -10.94 0.18
N PRO A 114 3.45 -10.26 1.17
CA PRO A 114 4.09 -9.13 1.85
C PRO A 114 5.38 -9.52 2.59
N THR A 115 5.47 -10.75 3.06
CA THR A 115 6.69 -11.28 3.69
C THR A 115 7.89 -11.34 2.73
N ARG A 116 7.64 -11.45 1.42
CA ARG A 116 8.68 -11.36 0.37
C ARG A 116 9.10 -9.92 0.11
N THR A 117 8.20 -8.96 0.26
CA THR A 117 8.47 -7.53 0.00
C THR A 117 9.15 -6.83 1.17
N GLY A 118 9.37 -7.51 2.29
CA GLY A 118 9.91 -6.96 3.53
C GLY A 118 8.85 -6.46 4.50
N VAL A 119 7.58 -6.33 4.05
CA VAL A 119 6.50 -5.80 4.88
C VAL A 119 5.94 -6.90 5.80
N THR A 120 6.23 -6.78 7.08
CA THR A 120 5.85 -7.78 8.09
C THR A 120 5.09 -7.19 9.28
N GLY A 121 4.86 -5.87 9.26
CA GLY A 121 4.17 -5.13 10.29
C GLY A 121 3.53 -3.86 9.77
N VAL A 122 3.24 -2.92 10.67
CA VAL A 122 2.49 -1.69 10.36
C VAL A 122 3.14 -0.42 10.91
N THR A 123 4.35 -0.51 11.49
CA THR A 123 5.08 0.62 12.08
C THR A 123 6.53 0.23 12.35
N ARG A 124 7.40 1.22 12.60
CA ARG A 124 8.82 1.08 12.97
C ARG A 124 9.67 0.34 11.94
N GLY A 125 9.49 0.65 10.66
CA GLY A 125 10.21 0.06 9.54
C GLY A 125 9.72 -1.31 9.08
N TYR A 126 8.82 -1.97 9.83
CA TYR A 126 8.19 -3.23 9.42
C TYR A 126 7.11 -3.03 8.34
N GLU A 127 6.62 -1.82 8.13
CA GLU A 127 5.69 -1.41 7.07
C GLU A 127 6.39 -1.04 5.77
N ASN A 128 7.70 -0.83 5.80
CA ASN A 128 8.44 -0.38 4.62
C ASN A 128 8.54 -1.51 3.59
N MET A 129 8.17 -1.21 2.34
CA MET A 129 8.37 -2.09 1.20
C MET A 129 9.78 -1.88 0.64
N ARG A 130 10.49 -2.95 0.34
CA ARG A 130 11.84 -2.87 -0.22
C ARG A 130 11.85 -2.08 -1.53
N GLY A 131 12.90 -1.29 -1.71
CA GLY A 131 13.05 -0.44 -2.90
C GLY A 131 13.30 -1.20 -4.21
N GLU A 132 13.69 -2.48 -4.13
CA GLU A 132 13.85 -3.35 -5.31
C GLU A 132 12.56 -4.04 -5.77
N GLU A 133 11.47 -3.92 -5.02
CA GLU A 133 10.16 -4.39 -5.48
C GLU A 133 9.66 -3.49 -6.61
N VAL A 134 9.14 -4.11 -7.66
CA VAL A 134 8.57 -3.39 -8.81
C VAL A 134 7.06 -3.35 -8.67
N THR A 135 6.50 -2.17 -8.66
CA THR A 135 5.07 -1.94 -8.43
C THR A 135 4.25 -1.89 -9.72
N ILE A 136 2.93 -2.01 -9.57
CA ILE A 136 1.97 -1.74 -10.67
C ILE A 136 2.24 -0.36 -11.29
N ALA A 137 2.52 0.67 -10.47
CA ALA A 137 2.71 2.04 -10.94
C ALA A 137 3.97 2.16 -11.80
N GLU A 138 5.07 1.50 -11.44
CA GLU A 138 6.30 1.49 -12.25
C GLU A 138 6.07 0.79 -13.59
N LEU A 139 5.41 -0.36 -13.60
CA LEU A 139 5.11 -1.10 -14.82
C LEU A 139 4.18 -0.33 -15.78
N LEU A 140 3.17 0.34 -15.22
CA LEU A 140 2.25 1.16 -16.01
C LEU A 140 2.91 2.45 -16.49
N LYS A 141 3.76 3.10 -15.67
CA LYS A 141 4.57 4.24 -16.08
C LYS A 141 5.51 3.90 -17.24
N ASP A 142 6.21 2.78 -17.15
CA ASP A 142 7.04 2.24 -18.24
C ASP A 142 6.23 1.97 -19.51
N ALA A 143 4.96 1.61 -19.35
CA ALA A 143 4.03 1.45 -20.47
C ALA A 143 3.43 2.76 -20.97
N GLY A 144 3.84 3.92 -20.44
CA GLY A 144 3.42 5.24 -20.90
C GLY A 144 2.17 5.80 -20.20
N TYR A 145 1.72 5.20 -19.10
CA TYR A 145 0.65 5.76 -18.27
C TYR A 145 1.14 6.98 -17.49
N LYS A 146 0.25 7.95 -17.27
CA LYS A 146 0.40 8.95 -16.22
C LYS A 146 -0.04 8.33 -14.90
N THR A 147 0.76 8.45 -13.85
CA THR A 147 0.52 7.74 -12.60
C THR A 147 0.31 8.71 -11.43
N GLY A 148 -0.78 8.53 -10.68
CA GLY A 148 -1.10 9.36 -9.51
C GLY A 148 -1.58 8.51 -8.34
N CYS A 149 -1.18 8.89 -7.11
CA CYS A 149 -1.62 8.28 -5.86
C CYS A 149 -2.18 9.36 -4.93
N PHE A 150 -3.43 9.21 -4.48
CA PHE A 150 -4.16 10.22 -3.70
C PHE A 150 -4.72 9.59 -2.42
N GLY A 151 -3.93 9.58 -1.33
CA GLY A 151 -4.35 9.02 -0.06
C GLY A 151 -3.25 8.43 0.81
N LYS A 152 -3.59 7.38 1.54
CA LYS A 152 -2.72 6.67 2.46
C LYS A 152 -1.79 5.70 1.72
N TRP A 153 -0.48 5.92 1.83
CA TRP A 153 0.52 5.02 1.26
C TRP A 153 0.83 3.81 2.15
N HIS A 154 1.37 4.03 3.32
CA HIS A 154 1.67 3.04 4.36
C HIS A 154 2.70 1.96 3.97
N ASN A 155 3.61 2.23 3.05
CA ASN A 155 4.70 1.32 2.67
C ASN A 155 6.08 2.00 2.67
N GLY A 156 6.24 3.02 3.54
CA GLY A 156 7.47 3.76 3.76
C GLY A 156 7.39 5.22 3.35
N ALA A 157 7.97 6.09 4.20
CA ALA A 157 7.88 7.54 4.06
C ALA A 157 9.10 8.18 3.37
N HIS A 158 10.16 7.40 3.17
CA HIS A 158 11.44 7.90 2.69
C HIS A 158 11.82 7.25 1.37
N TRP A 159 12.60 7.96 0.55
CA TRP A 159 13.23 7.37 -0.62
C TRP A 159 14.17 6.22 -0.22
N PRO A 160 14.11 4.99 -0.81
CA PRO A 160 13.39 4.62 -2.04
C PRO A 160 11.97 4.05 -1.81
N TYR A 161 11.43 4.10 -0.61
CA TYR A 161 10.12 3.51 -0.26
C TYR A 161 8.93 4.43 -0.56
N HIS A 162 9.20 5.71 -0.79
CA HIS A 162 8.19 6.75 -1.03
C HIS A 162 7.42 6.52 -2.35
N PRO A 163 6.13 6.89 -2.47
CA PRO A 163 5.33 6.69 -3.68
C PRO A 163 6.00 7.19 -4.97
N ASN A 164 6.64 8.37 -4.92
CA ASN A 164 7.34 8.92 -6.07
C ASN A 164 8.58 8.09 -6.49
N ALA A 165 9.17 7.32 -5.57
CA ALA A 165 10.24 6.37 -5.88
C ALA A 165 9.68 5.05 -6.42
N GLN A 166 8.40 4.77 -6.16
CA GLN A 166 7.69 3.54 -6.48
C GLN A 166 6.74 3.71 -7.67
N GLY A 167 7.07 4.62 -8.61
CA GLY A 167 6.43 4.75 -9.91
C GLY A 167 5.33 5.80 -10.02
N PHE A 168 4.93 6.48 -8.96
CA PHE A 168 3.92 7.53 -9.04
C PHE A 168 4.54 8.88 -9.44
N ASP A 169 4.03 9.50 -10.52
CA ASP A 169 4.42 10.84 -10.97
C ASP A 169 3.92 11.92 -10.01
N GLU A 170 2.71 11.72 -9.47
CA GLU A 170 2.10 12.62 -8.49
C GLU A 170 1.63 11.82 -7.26
N PHE A 171 1.96 12.35 -6.09
CA PHE A 171 1.46 11.87 -4.82
C PHE A 171 0.87 13.02 -4.01
N VAL A 172 -0.37 12.87 -3.56
CA VAL A 172 -1.00 13.74 -2.56
C VAL A 172 -1.61 12.87 -1.47
N GLY A 173 -1.12 13.01 -0.24
CA GLY A 173 -1.61 12.18 0.85
C GLY A 173 -0.69 12.16 2.06
N PHE A 174 -0.51 10.99 2.65
CA PHE A 174 0.43 10.78 3.75
C PHE A 174 1.00 9.36 3.71
N CYS A 175 2.25 9.21 4.11
CA CYS A 175 2.96 7.93 4.05
C CYS A 175 2.78 7.06 5.30
N ALA A 176 2.39 7.65 6.41
CA ALA A 176 2.23 6.95 7.69
C ALA A 176 0.98 6.04 7.73
N GLY A 177 0.92 5.15 8.74
CA GLY A 177 -0.23 4.26 8.92
C GLY A 177 -1.50 4.93 9.44
N HIS A 178 -1.38 6.14 10.00
CA HIS A 178 -2.48 6.92 10.58
C HIS A 178 -2.41 8.38 10.15
N CYS A 179 -3.59 9.01 10.03
CA CYS A 179 -3.75 10.45 10.00
C CYS A 179 -4.63 10.84 11.20
N ASN A 180 -4.18 11.81 12.01
CA ASN A 180 -4.90 12.21 13.23
C ASN A 180 -6.08 13.12 12.93
N ASP A 181 -5.84 14.08 12.06
CA ASP A 181 -6.80 15.12 11.75
C ASP A 181 -7.46 14.80 10.42
N TYR A 182 -8.77 14.49 10.49
CA TYR A 182 -9.58 14.25 9.30
C TYR A 182 -10.14 15.55 8.73
N PHE A 183 -10.11 16.63 9.53
CA PHE A 183 -10.51 17.97 9.12
C PHE A 183 -9.28 18.85 9.02
N ASP A 184 -9.16 19.54 7.90
CA ASP A 184 -7.99 20.36 7.56
C ASP A 184 -6.67 19.61 7.80
N PRO A 185 -6.46 18.42 7.21
CA PRO A 185 -5.28 17.60 7.51
C PRO A 185 -3.98 18.23 7.00
N LEU A 186 -2.88 17.97 7.72
CA LEU A 186 -1.54 18.19 7.19
C LEU A 186 -1.22 17.02 6.25
N LEU A 187 -1.16 17.31 4.96
CA LEU A 187 -0.81 16.35 3.91
C LEU A 187 0.53 16.72 3.27
N GLU A 188 1.01 15.87 2.39
CA GLU A 188 2.13 16.17 1.51
C GLU A 188 1.73 16.07 0.04
N ARG A 189 2.42 16.84 -0.81
CA ARG A 189 2.45 16.69 -2.27
C ARG A 189 3.89 16.48 -2.70
N ASN A 190 4.21 15.29 -3.20
CA ASN A 190 5.55 14.94 -3.69
C ASN A 190 6.66 15.33 -2.71
N GLY A 191 6.54 14.95 -1.43
CA GLY A 191 7.50 15.24 -0.37
C GLY A 191 7.39 16.62 0.28
N SER A 192 6.55 17.51 -0.23
CA SER A 192 6.35 18.84 0.34
C SER A 192 5.05 18.91 1.13
N SER A 193 5.15 19.17 2.44
CA SER A 193 3.98 19.26 3.32
C SER A 193 3.15 20.51 3.04
N PHE A 194 1.83 20.39 3.10
CA PHE A 194 0.88 21.50 3.00
C PHE A 194 -0.32 21.29 3.92
N GLN A 195 -0.91 22.41 4.37
CA GLN A 195 -2.15 22.38 5.14
C GLN A 195 -3.33 22.33 4.18
N ALA A 196 -4.04 21.20 4.15
CA ALA A 196 -5.29 21.06 3.39
C ALA A 196 -6.45 21.76 4.10
N ARG A 197 -7.57 21.95 3.41
CA ARG A 197 -8.82 22.47 3.98
C ARG A 197 -9.96 21.55 3.59
N GLY A 198 -10.79 21.19 4.56
CA GLY A 198 -11.94 20.32 4.39
C GLY A 198 -11.72 18.92 4.96
N PHE A 199 -12.68 18.03 4.71
CA PHE A 199 -12.62 16.66 5.17
C PHE A 199 -11.68 15.82 4.29
N ILE A 200 -10.86 15.00 4.90
CA ILE A 200 -9.73 14.31 4.23
C ILE A 200 -10.15 13.52 2.98
N ALA A 201 -11.24 12.73 3.04
CA ALA A 201 -11.67 11.95 1.89
C ALA A 201 -12.13 12.84 0.73
N ASP A 202 -12.78 13.95 1.03
CA ASP A 202 -13.23 14.93 0.03
C ASP A 202 -12.03 15.61 -0.63
N VAL A 203 -11.04 16.02 0.16
CA VAL A 203 -9.77 16.64 -0.31
C VAL A 203 -9.00 15.68 -1.22
N LEU A 204 -8.85 14.42 -0.82
CA LEU A 204 -8.16 13.41 -1.64
C LEU A 204 -8.88 13.16 -2.96
N THR A 205 -10.21 13.15 -2.93
CA THR A 205 -11.04 13.03 -4.13
C THR A 205 -10.87 14.22 -5.07
N ASP A 206 -10.83 15.44 -4.53
CA ASP A 206 -10.60 16.66 -5.33
C ASP A 206 -9.27 16.58 -6.09
N HIS A 207 -8.19 16.18 -5.42
CA HIS A 207 -6.89 16.01 -6.07
C HIS A 207 -6.86 14.88 -7.10
N ALA A 208 -7.56 13.76 -6.84
CA ALA A 208 -7.71 12.69 -7.82
C ALA A 208 -8.48 13.15 -9.06
N ILE A 209 -9.57 13.90 -8.88
CA ILE A 209 -10.35 14.50 -9.98
C ILE A 209 -9.50 15.50 -10.78
N GLU A 210 -8.76 16.37 -10.12
CA GLU A 210 -7.84 17.30 -10.78
C GLU A 210 -6.77 16.57 -11.61
N PHE A 211 -6.19 15.49 -11.07
CA PHE A 211 -5.24 14.66 -11.80
C PHE A 211 -5.86 14.03 -13.04
N ILE A 212 -7.03 13.39 -12.92
CA ILE A 212 -7.77 12.78 -14.03
C ILE A 212 -8.05 13.83 -15.13
N GLN A 213 -8.52 15.00 -14.75
CA GLN A 213 -8.80 16.11 -15.68
C GLN A 213 -7.53 16.56 -16.44
N ARG A 214 -6.41 16.74 -15.71
CA ARG A 214 -5.14 17.14 -16.33
C ARG A 214 -4.59 16.04 -17.24
N ALA A 215 -4.62 14.79 -16.80
CA ALA A 215 -4.14 13.66 -17.58
C ALA A 215 -4.90 13.55 -18.92
N HIS A 216 -6.23 13.66 -18.88
CA HIS A 216 -7.09 13.64 -20.07
C HIS A 216 -6.87 14.85 -20.98
N ALA A 217 -6.68 16.05 -20.43
CA ALA A 217 -6.55 17.28 -21.23
C ALA A 217 -5.18 17.46 -21.90
N THR A 218 -4.12 16.82 -21.38
CA THR A 218 -2.73 17.10 -21.78
C THR A 218 -2.11 16.08 -22.72
N SER A 219 -2.68 14.89 -22.84
CA SER A 219 -2.12 13.82 -23.69
C SER A 219 -3.13 12.72 -23.99
N ASP A 220 -2.91 12.00 -25.10
CA ASP A 220 -3.62 10.75 -25.41
C ASP A 220 -3.11 9.55 -24.55
N SER A 221 -2.18 9.79 -23.60
CA SER A 221 -1.68 8.75 -22.72
C SER A 221 -2.73 8.38 -21.68
N PRO A 222 -2.99 7.10 -21.45
CA PRO A 222 -3.89 6.67 -20.40
C PRO A 222 -3.32 7.02 -19.00
N PHE A 223 -4.18 7.02 -18.00
CA PHE A 223 -3.77 7.24 -16.62
C PHE A 223 -4.00 6.01 -15.74
N PHE A 224 -3.17 5.90 -14.70
CA PHE A 224 -3.38 5.07 -13.53
C PHE A 224 -3.57 5.98 -12.32
N CYS A 225 -4.79 6.04 -11.80
CA CYS A 225 -5.16 6.81 -10.62
C CYS A 225 -5.44 5.85 -9.46
N TYR A 226 -4.58 5.82 -8.46
CA TYR A 226 -4.76 5.07 -7.23
C TYR A 226 -5.28 5.99 -6.13
N VAL A 227 -6.44 5.67 -5.58
CA VAL A 227 -7.10 6.45 -4.52
C VAL A 227 -7.26 5.58 -3.27
N PRO A 228 -6.19 5.46 -2.46
CA PRO A 228 -6.24 4.71 -1.22
C PRO A 228 -6.75 5.60 -0.07
N TYR A 229 -8.06 5.67 0.10
CA TYR A 229 -8.66 6.36 1.24
C TYR A 229 -8.14 5.81 2.57
N ASN A 230 -8.07 6.69 3.57
CA ASN A 230 -7.76 6.31 4.94
C ASN A 230 -9.01 6.11 5.80
N THR A 231 -10.19 6.34 5.26
CA THR A 231 -11.49 6.08 5.90
C THR A 231 -12.02 4.71 5.47
N PRO A 232 -12.82 4.05 6.31
CA PRO A 232 -13.32 4.43 7.63
C PRO A 232 -12.40 4.12 8.83
N HIS A 233 -11.07 4.03 8.68
CA HIS A 233 -10.14 3.81 9.79
C HIS A 233 -10.36 4.81 10.95
N THR A 234 -9.94 4.47 12.17
CA THR A 234 -9.95 5.41 13.29
C THR A 234 -9.04 6.63 13.01
N PRO A 235 -9.39 7.81 13.52
CA PRO A 235 -10.17 8.13 14.72
C PRO A 235 -11.70 8.16 14.58
N ALA A 236 -12.30 7.68 13.52
CA ALA A 236 -13.76 7.65 13.33
C ALA A 236 -14.42 9.04 13.41
N SER A 237 -13.72 10.05 12.94
CA SER A 237 -14.22 11.43 12.89
C SER A 237 -15.08 11.61 11.65
N VAL A 238 -16.33 12.02 11.83
CA VAL A 238 -17.36 12.10 10.79
C VAL A 238 -17.73 13.56 10.54
N PRO A 239 -17.95 14.01 9.29
CA PRO A 239 -18.56 15.30 9.01
C PRO A 239 -19.92 15.46 9.71
N VAL A 240 -20.20 16.66 10.21
CA VAL A 240 -21.39 16.93 11.03
C VAL A 240 -22.69 16.59 10.29
N ASP A 241 -22.79 16.94 9.03
CA ASP A 241 -23.95 16.66 8.17
C ASP A 241 -24.17 15.15 7.97
N LYS A 242 -23.12 14.40 7.78
CA LYS A 242 -23.18 12.92 7.71
C LYS A 242 -23.55 12.32 9.07
N TRP A 243 -22.96 12.82 10.16
CA TRP A 243 -23.28 12.34 11.49
C TRP A 243 -24.74 12.59 11.86
N GLN A 244 -25.34 13.73 11.51
CA GLN A 244 -26.75 14.03 11.77
C GLN A 244 -27.70 12.96 11.24
N GLN A 245 -27.37 12.33 10.11
CA GLN A 245 -28.17 11.25 9.53
C GLN A 245 -28.07 9.94 10.33
N TRP A 246 -27.00 9.76 11.09
CA TRP A 246 -26.71 8.54 11.85
C TRP A 246 -26.88 8.69 13.36
N ALA A 247 -26.88 9.91 13.89
CA ALA A 247 -26.93 10.20 15.33
C ALA A 247 -28.13 9.54 16.03
N GLU A 248 -29.29 9.54 15.38
CA GLU A 248 -30.56 9.04 15.89
C GLU A 248 -31.05 7.78 15.16
N ARG A 249 -30.14 6.84 14.93
CA ARG A 249 -30.46 5.54 14.32
C ARG A 249 -30.57 4.46 15.42
N PRO A 250 -31.79 4.20 15.96
CA PRO A 250 -31.98 3.24 17.05
C PRO A 250 -31.75 1.79 16.63
N ASP A 251 -31.84 1.51 15.32
CA ASP A 251 -31.58 0.21 14.70
C ASP A 251 -30.09 -0.16 14.63
N VAL A 252 -29.18 0.78 14.90
CA VAL A 252 -27.73 0.59 15.05
C VAL A 252 -27.32 1.14 16.43
N GLU A 253 -27.32 0.29 17.45
CA GLU A 253 -27.13 0.71 18.84
C GLU A 253 -25.75 1.32 19.11
N ASP A 254 -24.68 0.72 18.54
CA ASP A 254 -23.31 1.14 18.80
C ASP A 254 -22.93 2.43 18.06
N PRO A 255 -22.58 3.53 18.80
CA PRO A 255 -22.18 4.79 18.18
C PRO A 255 -20.94 4.69 17.29
N PHE A 256 -20.01 3.77 17.61
CA PHE A 256 -18.83 3.55 16.78
C PHE A 256 -19.23 2.95 15.43
N THR A 257 -20.11 1.95 15.41
CA THR A 257 -20.65 1.38 14.18
C THR A 257 -21.38 2.43 13.35
N ARG A 258 -22.17 3.32 13.97
CA ARG A 258 -22.82 4.45 13.28
C ARG A 258 -21.81 5.37 12.61
N ALA A 259 -20.70 5.68 13.31
CA ALA A 259 -19.64 6.50 12.74
C ALA A 259 -18.95 5.81 11.56
N MET A 260 -18.67 4.50 11.67
CA MET A 260 -18.11 3.73 10.56
C MET A 260 -19.02 3.75 9.32
N TYR A 261 -20.31 3.53 9.49
CA TYR A 261 -21.27 3.56 8.39
C TYR A 261 -21.41 4.96 7.76
N ALA A 262 -21.40 6.02 8.57
CA ALA A 262 -21.37 7.39 8.07
C ALA A 262 -20.13 7.70 7.23
N LEU A 263 -18.97 7.19 7.63
CA LEU A 263 -17.72 7.31 6.88
C LEU A 263 -17.75 6.51 5.57
N VAL A 264 -18.33 5.31 5.57
CA VAL A 264 -18.49 4.51 4.34
C VAL A 264 -19.45 5.19 3.36
N GLU A 265 -20.55 5.80 3.84
CA GLU A 265 -21.44 6.58 2.98
C GLU A 265 -20.76 7.86 2.43
N ASN A 266 -19.85 8.50 3.18
CA ASN A 266 -19.03 9.59 2.65
C ASN A 266 -18.08 9.10 1.55
N ILE A 267 -17.45 7.92 1.73
CA ILE A 267 -16.62 7.31 0.69
C ILE A 267 -17.46 7.02 -0.56
N ASP A 268 -18.67 6.49 -0.39
CA ASP A 268 -19.56 6.19 -1.51
C ASP A 268 -19.94 7.46 -2.29
N ASP A 269 -20.22 8.57 -1.59
CA ASP A 269 -20.45 9.87 -2.24
C ASP A 269 -19.21 10.33 -3.04
N ASN A 270 -18.02 10.19 -2.47
CA ASN A 270 -16.76 10.54 -3.15
C ASN A 270 -16.49 9.66 -4.36
N LEU A 271 -16.78 8.35 -4.26
CA LEU A 271 -16.74 7.45 -5.39
C LEU A 271 -17.73 7.91 -6.49
N GLY A 272 -18.94 8.32 -6.10
CA GLY A 272 -19.92 8.91 -7.02
C GLY A 272 -19.39 10.16 -7.75
N ARG A 273 -18.63 11.02 -7.06
CA ARG A 273 -17.97 12.20 -7.66
C ARG A 273 -16.91 11.79 -8.71
N LEU A 274 -16.10 10.76 -8.42
CA LEU A 274 -15.13 10.21 -9.37
C LEU A 274 -15.84 9.64 -10.62
N LEU A 275 -16.87 8.81 -10.42
CA LEU A 275 -17.65 8.23 -11.52
C LEU A 275 -18.29 9.30 -12.39
N ALA A 276 -18.95 10.30 -11.79
CA ALA A 276 -19.55 11.43 -12.49
C ALA A 276 -18.52 12.23 -13.29
N LYS A 277 -17.28 12.37 -12.76
CA LYS A 277 -16.20 13.05 -13.48
C LYS A 277 -15.77 12.28 -14.73
N LEU A 278 -15.63 10.97 -14.66
CA LEU A 278 -15.32 10.13 -15.82
C LEU A 278 -16.42 10.22 -16.89
N GLU A 279 -17.69 10.24 -16.48
CA GLU A 279 -18.84 10.45 -17.38
C GLU A 279 -18.81 11.83 -18.02
N GLN A 280 -18.56 12.88 -17.24
CA GLN A 280 -18.47 14.27 -17.72
C GLN A 280 -17.36 14.44 -18.78
N LEU A 281 -16.26 13.72 -18.62
CA LEU A 281 -15.13 13.73 -19.57
C LEU A 281 -15.35 12.80 -20.78
N GLY A 282 -16.42 12.00 -20.77
CA GLY A 282 -16.70 11.04 -21.84
C GLY A 282 -15.79 9.82 -21.87
N ILE A 283 -15.06 9.52 -20.79
CA ILE A 283 -14.07 8.43 -20.70
C ILE A 283 -14.50 7.29 -19.75
N ALA A 284 -15.73 7.26 -19.29
CA ALA A 284 -16.22 6.27 -18.34
C ALA A 284 -16.19 4.83 -18.89
N GLU A 285 -16.43 4.64 -20.20
CA GLU A 285 -16.39 3.33 -20.85
C GLU A 285 -14.95 2.86 -21.13
N GLU A 286 -14.01 3.80 -21.30
CA GLU A 286 -12.58 3.57 -21.54
C GLU A 286 -11.78 3.45 -20.23
N THR A 287 -12.47 3.43 -19.08
CA THR A 287 -11.83 3.38 -17.77
C THR A 287 -12.20 2.09 -17.04
N VAL A 288 -11.17 1.34 -16.64
CA VAL A 288 -11.31 0.21 -15.70
C VAL A 288 -11.40 0.78 -14.29
N ILE A 289 -12.47 0.45 -13.59
CA ILE A 289 -12.71 0.89 -12.20
C ILE A 289 -12.61 -0.33 -11.31
N VAL A 290 -11.70 -0.28 -10.33
CA VAL A 290 -11.49 -1.33 -9.33
C VAL A 290 -11.77 -0.75 -7.95
N PHE A 291 -12.66 -1.37 -7.19
CA PHE A 291 -12.96 -1.01 -5.81
C PHE A 291 -12.69 -2.19 -4.88
N LEU A 292 -11.93 -1.95 -3.81
CA LEU A 292 -11.65 -2.94 -2.75
C LEU A 292 -11.34 -2.24 -1.42
N THR A 293 -11.10 -3.04 -0.38
CA THR A 293 -10.56 -2.58 0.91
C THR A 293 -9.30 -3.37 1.30
N ASP A 294 -8.53 -2.83 2.23
CA ASP A 294 -7.23 -3.39 2.61
C ASP A 294 -7.29 -4.49 3.69
N ASN A 295 -8.33 -4.55 4.50
CA ASN A 295 -8.56 -5.63 5.48
C ASN A 295 -10.01 -5.62 5.97
N GLY A 296 -10.38 -6.61 6.78
CA GLY A 296 -11.68 -6.67 7.41
C GLY A 296 -11.95 -5.52 8.40
N PRO A 297 -13.19 -5.40 8.92
CA PRO A 297 -13.65 -4.24 9.67
C PRO A 297 -12.90 -4.06 10.99
N ASN A 298 -12.61 -2.82 11.35
CA ASN A 298 -12.19 -2.47 12.70
C ASN A 298 -13.42 -2.36 13.60
N GLY A 299 -13.57 -3.30 14.52
CA GLY A 299 -14.75 -3.44 15.36
C GLY A 299 -15.80 -4.42 14.81
N HIS A 300 -16.64 -4.92 15.73
CA HIS A 300 -17.71 -5.86 15.38
C HIS A 300 -18.92 -5.12 14.83
N ARG A 301 -19.34 -5.47 13.64
CA ARG A 301 -20.55 -5.01 12.96
C ARG A 301 -20.99 -6.04 11.93
N PHE A 302 -22.03 -5.75 11.15
CA PHE A 302 -22.49 -6.69 10.11
C PHE A 302 -21.33 -7.06 9.18
N ASN A 303 -21.05 -8.35 9.05
CA ASN A 303 -19.98 -8.90 8.21
C ASN A 303 -20.34 -10.28 7.67
N ASP A 304 -21.59 -10.45 7.20
CA ASP A 304 -22.10 -11.70 6.63
C ASP A 304 -21.83 -12.94 7.53
N GLN A 305 -22.02 -12.78 8.84
CA GLN A 305 -21.77 -13.80 9.88
C GLN A 305 -20.34 -14.36 9.90
N MET A 306 -19.40 -13.80 9.15
CA MET A 306 -18.03 -14.27 9.12
C MET A 306 -17.33 -14.03 10.45
N ARG A 307 -16.62 -15.04 10.92
CA ARG A 307 -15.79 -14.94 12.12
C ARG A 307 -14.58 -14.03 11.88
N GLY A 308 -14.27 -13.20 12.87
CA GLY A 308 -13.09 -12.35 12.88
C GLY A 308 -13.35 -10.92 12.38
N ILE A 309 -12.40 -10.07 12.66
CA ILE A 309 -12.34 -8.65 12.30
C ILE A 309 -10.88 -8.33 11.93
N LYS A 310 -10.55 -7.06 11.67
CA LYS A 310 -9.16 -6.59 11.47
C LYS A 310 -8.17 -7.30 12.39
N SER A 311 -6.98 -7.59 11.90
CA SER A 311 -5.91 -8.34 12.57
C SER A 311 -6.20 -9.82 12.80
N SER A 312 -7.32 -10.36 12.33
CA SER A 312 -7.66 -11.76 12.42
C SER A 312 -7.42 -12.48 11.10
N GLU A 313 -6.81 -13.66 11.16
CA GLU A 313 -6.63 -14.55 10.00
C GLU A 313 -7.90 -15.32 9.59
N HIS A 314 -9.02 -15.11 10.30
CA HIS A 314 -10.33 -15.66 9.95
C HIS A 314 -10.98 -14.91 8.78
N GLU A 315 -12.06 -15.51 8.21
CA GLU A 315 -12.76 -14.96 7.04
C GLU A 315 -13.07 -13.46 7.18
N GLY A 316 -13.67 -13.06 8.31
CA GLY A 316 -14.06 -11.67 8.54
C GLY A 316 -12.90 -10.68 8.64
N GLY A 317 -11.67 -11.14 8.82
CA GLY A 317 -10.48 -10.29 8.83
C GLY A 317 -9.79 -10.15 7.47
N VAL A 318 -10.04 -11.09 6.54
CA VAL A 318 -9.28 -11.21 5.30
C VAL A 318 -10.13 -11.36 4.04
N ARG A 319 -11.40 -11.71 4.13
CA ARG A 319 -12.32 -11.70 2.99
C ARG A 319 -12.96 -10.32 2.90
N VAL A 320 -12.81 -9.68 1.74
CA VAL A 320 -13.20 -8.28 1.52
C VAL A 320 -13.93 -8.12 0.19
N PRO A 321 -14.66 -7.01 -0.03
CA PRO A 321 -15.25 -6.73 -1.33
C PRO A 321 -14.14 -6.50 -2.37
N LEU A 322 -14.35 -7.04 -3.58
CA LEU A 322 -13.68 -6.62 -4.80
C LEU A 322 -14.72 -6.49 -5.90
N PHE A 323 -14.81 -5.31 -6.49
CA PHE A 323 -15.64 -5.01 -7.65
C PHE A 323 -14.76 -4.47 -8.78
N VAL A 324 -15.00 -4.94 -10.01
CA VAL A 324 -14.28 -4.48 -11.20
C VAL A 324 -15.28 -4.16 -12.29
N ARG A 325 -15.29 -2.92 -12.77
CA ARG A 325 -16.13 -2.47 -13.86
C ARG A 325 -15.28 -2.03 -15.05
N TRP A 326 -15.58 -2.57 -16.20
CA TRP A 326 -15.09 -2.11 -17.49
C TRP A 326 -16.14 -2.44 -18.55
N SER A 327 -17.01 -1.48 -18.84
CA SER A 327 -18.22 -1.71 -19.65
C SER A 327 -17.95 -2.25 -21.05
N GLN A 328 -16.75 -1.99 -21.61
CA GLN A 328 -16.36 -2.52 -22.92
C GLN A 328 -15.99 -4.01 -22.93
N ARG A 329 -15.67 -4.61 -21.78
CA ARG A 329 -15.09 -5.96 -21.71
C ARG A 329 -15.71 -6.87 -20.66
N ILE A 330 -16.23 -6.31 -19.56
CA ILE A 330 -16.78 -7.09 -18.45
C ILE A 330 -18.31 -7.05 -18.55
N PRO A 331 -18.97 -8.19 -18.73
CA PRO A 331 -20.44 -8.24 -18.73
C PRO A 331 -21.02 -7.77 -17.40
N PRO A 332 -22.08 -6.95 -17.40
CA PRO A 332 -22.76 -6.55 -16.18
C PRO A 332 -23.28 -7.75 -15.38
N GLY A 333 -23.20 -7.69 -14.05
CA GLY A 333 -23.66 -8.73 -13.16
C GLY A 333 -22.79 -10.00 -13.13
N THR A 334 -21.56 -9.93 -13.66
CA THR A 334 -20.59 -11.03 -13.58
C THR A 334 -20.29 -11.38 -12.11
N VAL A 335 -20.37 -12.67 -11.76
CA VAL A 335 -20.07 -13.17 -10.41
C VAL A 335 -18.87 -14.12 -10.48
N VAL A 336 -17.75 -13.69 -9.89
CA VAL A 336 -16.51 -14.47 -9.84
C VAL A 336 -16.49 -15.30 -8.55
N LYS A 337 -16.59 -16.63 -8.69
CA LYS A 337 -16.66 -17.57 -7.56
C LYS A 337 -15.32 -18.15 -7.10
N PRO A 338 -14.31 -18.37 -7.98
CA PRO A 338 -12.99 -18.86 -7.56
C PRO A 338 -12.32 -17.94 -6.54
N ASN A 339 -11.44 -18.54 -5.71
CA ASN A 339 -10.63 -17.75 -4.77
C ASN A 339 -9.66 -16.86 -5.51
N ALA A 340 -9.73 -15.56 -5.27
CA ALA A 340 -8.79 -14.56 -5.74
C ALA A 340 -8.18 -13.79 -4.57
N ALA A 341 -7.06 -13.14 -4.78
CA ALA A 341 -6.36 -12.40 -3.73
C ALA A 341 -5.73 -11.10 -4.26
N HIS A 342 -5.39 -10.21 -3.36
CA HIS A 342 -4.76 -8.92 -3.66
C HIS A 342 -3.49 -9.03 -4.51
N ILE A 343 -2.70 -10.11 -4.36
CA ILE A 343 -1.52 -10.39 -5.19
C ILE A 343 -1.86 -10.58 -6.69
N ASP A 344 -3.11 -10.90 -7.03
CA ASP A 344 -3.54 -11.12 -8.41
C ASP A 344 -3.79 -9.82 -9.18
N LEU A 345 -3.88 -8.68 -8.48
CA LEU A 345 -4.21 -7.40 -9.12
C LEU A 345 -3.08 -6.88 -10.01
N LEU A 346 -1.81 -7.04 -9.62
CA LEU A 346 -0.69 -6.62 -10.49
C LEU A 346 -0.72 -7.33 -11.84
N PRO A 347 -0.67 -8.68 -11.94
CA PRO A 347 -0.67 -9.35 -13.25
C PRO A 347 -1.96 -9.07 -14.03
N THR A 348 -3.10 -8.95 -13.35
CA THR A 348 -4.39 -8.64 -13.99
C THR A 348 -4.42 -7.25 -14.61
N LEU A 349 -4.03 -6.21 -13.86
CA LEU A 349 -4.01 -4.84 -14.36
C LEU A 349 -2.96 -4.63 -15.44
N CYS A 350 -1.80 -5.27 -15.31
CA CYS A 350 -0.80 -5.28 -16.37
C CYS A 350 -1.33 -5.92 -17.66
N ARG A 351 -2.06 -7.04 -17.55
CA ARG A 351 -2.69 -7.69 -18.72
C ARG A 351 -3.74 -6.80 -19.37
N ILE A 352 -4.58 -6.15 -18.58
CA ILE A 352 -5.57 -5.17 -19.05
C ILE A 352 -4.91 -3.99 -19.76
N ALA A 353 -3.80 -3.50 -19.23
CA ALA A 353 -3.04 -2.39 -19.78
C ALA A 353 -2.18 -2.76 -21.01
N GLY A 354 -2.17 -4.03 -21.42
CA GLY A 354 -1.34 -4.51 -22.52
C GLY A 354 0.16 -4.54 -22.20
N VAL A 355 0.53 -4.60 -20.92
CA VAL A 355 1.91 -4.82 -20.48
C VAL A 355 2.26 -6.28 -20.70
N GLU A 356 3.08 -6.53 -21.70
CA GLU A 356 3.54 -7.89 -22.01
C GLU A 356 4.56 -8.37 -20.96
N ASN A 357 4.33 -9.59 -20.45
CA ASN A 357 5.23 -10.31 -19.57
C ASN A 357 5.77 -9.48 -18.38
N PRO A 358 4.90 -9.01 -17.47
CA PRO A 358 5.36 -8.24 -16.30
C PRO A 358 6.37 -9.03 -15.45
N ALA A 359 6.30 -10.36 -15.44
CA ALA A 359 7.23 -11.23 -14.72
C ALA A 359 8.69 -11.13 -15.23
N SER A 360 8.94 -10.58 -16.42
CA SER A 360 10.31 -10.32 -16.90
C SER A 360 10.94 -9.07 -16.29
N LYS A 361 10.13 -8.18 -15.71
CA LYS A 361 10.55 -6.91 -15.11
C LYS A 361 10.46 -6.92 -13.58
N THR A 362 9.80 -7.91 -13.01
CA THR A 362 9.58 -8.05 -11.57
C THR A 362 10.40 -9.18 -10.98
N LEU A 363 10.52 -9.22 -9.66
CA LEU A 363 10.83 -10.45 -8.92
C LEU A 363 9.68 -11.45 -9.13
N PRO A 364 9.89 -12.77 -8.92
CA PRO A 364 8.86 -13.77 -9.19
C PRO A 364 7.51 -13.42 -8.53
N LEU A 365 6.46 -13.33 -9.33
CA LEU A 365 5.11 -13.03 -8.87
C LEU A 365 4.47 -14.25 -8.18
N ASP A 366 3.65 -13.99 -7.17
CA ASP A 366 2.81 -14.98 -6.51
C ASP A 366 1.36 -14.94 -7.05
N GLY A 367 0.97 -13.86 -7.67
CA GLY A 367 -0.37 -13.61 -8.20
C GLY A 367 -0.62 -14.22 -9.58
N LEU A 368 -1.90 -14.41 -9.90
CA LEU A 368 -2.39 -14.91 -11.19
C LEU A 368 -3.18 -13.81 -11.93
N ASP A 369 -3.19 -13.90 -13.26
CA ASP A 369 -4.04 -13.06 -14.10
C ASP A 369 -5.51 -13.48 -14.00
N LEU A 370 -6.38 -12.58 -13.58
CA LEU A 370 -7.82 -12.80 -13.42
C LEU A 370 -8.63 -12.38 -14.65
N THR A 371 -8.00 -11.86 -15.72
CA THR A 371 -8.73 -11.39 -16.92
C THR A 371 -9.61 -12.47 -17.56
N PRO A 372 -9.24 -13.77 -17.60
CA PRO A 372 -10.13 -14.78 -18.13
C PRO A 372 -11.45 -14.91 -17.35
N LEU A 373 -11.40 -14.77 -16.02
CA LEU A 373 -12.60 -14.80 -15.16
C LEU A 373 -13.45 -13.54 -15.34
N LEU A 374 -12.78 -12.38 -15.49
CA LEU A 374 -13.46 -11.09 -15.65
C LEU A 374 -14.16 -10.98 -17.01
N PHE A 375 -13.59 -11.55 -18.07
CA PHE A 375 -14.11 -11.46 -19.44
C PHE A 375 -15.06 -12.62 -19.79
N GLY A 376 -15.40 -13.50 -18.83
CA GLY A 376 -16.33 -14.59 -19.04
C GLY A 376 -15.84 -15.63 -20.06
N GLN A 377 -14.56 -16.00 -19.97
CA GLN A 377 -14.03 -17.11 -20.78
C GLN A 377 -14.51 -18.42 -20.17
N ASP A 378 -15.58 -19.00 -20.76
CA ASP A 378 -16.27 -20.18 -20.24
C ASP A 378 -15.37 -21.41 -20.10
N ASP A 379 -14.33 -21.54 -20.91
CA ASP A 379 -13.38 -22.66 -20.89
C ASP A 379 -12.20 -22.46 -19.90
N PHE A 380 -12.14 -21.34 -19.18
CA PHE A 380 -11.05 -21.07 -18.25
C PHE A 380 -11.35 -21.66 -16.87
N GLU A 381 -10.57 -22.66 -16.48
CA GLU A 381 -10.51 -23.16 -15.12
C GLU A 381 -9.33 -22.52 -14.37
N MET A 382 -9.63 -21.82 -13.30
CA MET A 382 -8.59 -21.25 -12.47
C MET A 382 -7.76 -22.38 -11.82
N PRO A 383 -6.43 -22.34 -11.90
CA PRO A 383 -5.58 -23.36 -11.27
C PRO A 383 -5.89 -23.52 -9.79
N GLU A 384 -5.97 -24.76 -9.32
CA GLU A 384 -6.07 -25.01 -7.89
C GLU A 384 -4.83 -24.46 -7.18
N ARG A 385 -5.06 -23.64 -6.18
CA ARG A 385 -4.01 -23.08 -5.36
C ARG A 385 -4.44 -22.90 -3.92
N ASN A 386 -3.48 -22.90 -3.03
CA ASN A 386 -3.66 -22.45 -1.67
C ASN A 386 -3.29 -20.96 -1.56
N LEU A 387 -4.06 -20.22 -0.78
CA LEU A 387 -3.74 -18.85 -0.39
C LEU A 387 -3.26 -18.83 1.05
N TYR A 388 -2.28 -17.99 1.32
CA TYR A 388 -1.61 -17.91 2.61
C TYR A 388 -1.82 -16.53 3.22
N VAL A 389 -2.07 -16.50 4.51
CA VAL A 389 -2.15 -15.30 5.33
C VAL A 389 -1.10 -15.43 6.42
N TRP A 390 -0.23 -14.43 6.54
CA TRP A 390 0.80 -14.42 7.54
C TRP A 390 0.76 -13.13 8.37
N ARG A 391 0.52 -13.27 9.67
CA ARG A 391 0.52 -12.14 10.60
C ARG A 391 1.80 -12.09 11.43
N ASN A 392 2.28 -13.23 11.86
CA ASN A 392 3.55 -13.47 12.55
C ASN A 392 3.78 -15.00 12.63
N PRO A 393 4.95 -15.48 13.10
CA PRO A 393 5.23 -16.91 13.17
C PRO A 393 4.21 -17.77 13.92
N ASN A 394 3.45 -17.18 14.84
CA ASN A 394 2.43 -17.88 15.65
C ASN A 394 0.99 -17.64 15.16
N ARG A 395 0.79 -16.77 14.19
CA ARG A 395 -0.54 -16.38 13.69
C ARG A 395 -0.53 -16.32 12.17
N TRP A 396 -1.08 -17.35 11.56
CA TRP A 396 -1.17 -17.55 10.14
C TRP A 396 -2.34 -18.46 9.76
N SER A 397 -2.72 -18.48 8.52
CA SER A 397 -3.66 -19.46 7.98
C SER A 397 -3.32 -19.80 6.53
N VAL A 398 -3.74 -21.00 6.14
CA VAL A 398 -3.75 -21.46 4.74
C VAL A 398 -5.18 -21.79 4.35
N ARG A 399 -5.56 -21.45 3.13
CA ARG A 399 -6.87 -21.80 2.60
C ARG A 399 -6.77 -22.41 1.22
N SER A 400 -7.55 -23.45 1.00
CA SER A 400 -7.90 -24.00 -0.31
C SER A 400 -9.23 -23.40 -0.80
N ALA A 401 -9.75 -23.92 -1.90
CA ALA A 401 -11.09 -23.55 -2.38
C ALA A 401 -12.21 -23.84 -1.37
N ARG A 402 -12.06 -24.83 -0.50
CA ARG A 402 -13.10 -25.25 0.45
C ARG A 402 -12.73 -25.06 1.91
N TYR A 403 -11.48 -25.32 2.27
CA TYR A 403 -11.06 -25.37 3.66
C TYR A 403 -10.11 -24.25 4.03
N ARG A 404 -10.18 -23.81 5.28
CA ARG A 404 -9.17 -22.98 5.92
C ARG A 404 -8.56 -23.70 7.11
N ALA A 405 -7.23 -23.71 7.20
CA ALA A 405 -6.50 -24.35 8.29
C ALA A 405 -5.56 -23.35 8.99
N THR A 406 -5.38 -23.58 10.29
CA THR A 406 -4.28 -23.09 11.12
C THR A 406 -3.62 -24.28 11.79
N GLU A 407 -2.52 -24.10 12.53
CA GLU A 407 -1.88 -25.18 13.28
C GLU A 407 -2.87 -26.01 14.14
N LYS A 408 -3.95 -25.38 14.64
CA LYS A 408 -4.88 -25.98 15.62
C LYS A 408 -6.29 -26.21 15.10
N SER A 409 -6.62 -25.77 13.92
CA SER A 409 -8.00 -25.83 13.42
C SER A 409 -8.10 -26.03 11.93
N LEU A 410 -9.18 -26.69 11.52
CA LEU A 410 -9.64 -26.84 10.14
C LEU A 410 -11.12 -26.47 10.09
N HIS A 411 -11.51 -25.62 9.15
CA HIS A 411 -12.90 -25.21 8.93
C HIS A 411 -13.29 -25.40 7.47
N ASP A 412 -14.51 -25.91 7.25
CA ASP A 412 -15.13 -26.01 5.92
C ASP A 412 -15.84 -24.68 5.63
N LEU A 413 -15.27 -23.85 4.77
CA LEU A 413 -15.78 -22.51 4.47
C LEU A 413 -17.08 -22.51 3.63
N VAL A 414 -17.43 -23.65 3.03
CA VAL A 414 -18.66 -23.82 2.26
C VAL A 414 -19.82 -24.23 3.17
N ALA A 415 -19.60 -25.21 4.05
CA ALA A 415 -20.63 -25.72 4.96
C ALA A 415 -20.72 -24.87 6.26
N ASP A 416 -19.65 -24.21 6.68
CA ASP A 416 -19.55 -23.43 7.91
C ASP A 416 -18.79 -22.12 7.67
N PRO A 417 -19.36 -21.15 6.93
CA PRO A 417 -18.72 -19.86 6.67
C PRO A 417 -18.43 -19.07 7.95
N SER A 418 -19.17 -19.33 9.03
CA SER A 418 -18.97 -18.73 10.37
C SER A 418 -17.81 -19.36 11.15
N GLN A 419 -17.20 -20.44 10.65
CA GLN A 419 -16.04 -21.11 11.24
C GLN A 419 -16.25 -21.52 12.70
N GLN A 420 -17.40 -22.09 13.03
CA GLN A 420 -17.74 -22.52 14.37
C GLN A 420 -17.28 -23.95 14.66
N ASN A 421 -17.24 -24.80 13.62
CA ASN A 421 -16.93 -26.23 13.75
C ASN A 421 -15.47 -26.50 13.37
N ASN A 422 -14.67 -26.95 14.33
CA ASN A 422 -13.30 -27.35 14.08
C ASN A 422 -13.22 -28.81 13.63
N LEU A 423 -12.89 -29.04 12.38
CA LEU A 423 -12.83 -30.35 11.74
C LEU A 423 -11.44 -31.01 11.78
N ALA A 424 -10.43 -30.42 12.44
CA ALA A 424 -9.06 -30.96 12.43
C ALA A 424 -8.95 -32.42 12.92
N ARG A 425 -9.83 -32.84 13.85
CA ARG A 425 -9.84 -34.20 14.37
C ARG A 425 -10.62 -35.16 13.48
N THR A 426 -11.65 -34.71 12.79
CA THR A 426 -12.53 -35.53 11.93
C THR A 426 -12.02 -35.64 10.50
N HIS A 427 -11.20 -34.70 10.04
CA HIS A 427 -10.58 -34.66 8.71
C HIS A 427 -9.06 -34.45 8.81
N PRO A 428 -8.33 -35.38 9.51
CA PRO A 428 -6.90 -35.16 9.82
C PRO A 428 -6.00 -35.14 8.58
N GLU A 429 -6.38 -35.86 7.51
CA GLU A 429 -5.62 -35.90 6.25
C GLU A 429 -5.65 -34.53 5.55
N VAL A 430 -6.85 -33.93 5.44
CA VAL A 430 -7.02 -32.59 4.84
C VAL A 430 -6.25 -31.54 5.66
N HIS A 431 -6.38 -31.61 6.99
CA HIS A 431 -5.67 -30.69 7.89
C HIS A 431 -4.17 -30.81 7.70
N ARG A 432 -3.60 -32.04 7.70
CA ARG A 432 -2.17 -32.29 7.52
C ARG A 432 -1.68 -31.73 6.18
N SER A 433 -2.34 -32.04 5.08
CA SER A 433 -1.98 -31.58 3.74
C SER A 433 -1.91 -30.05 3.66
N LEU A 434 -2.87 -29.34 4.23
CA LEU A 434 -2.86 -27.87 4.26
C LEU A 434 -1.72 -27.32 5.12
N ILE A 435 -1.44 -27.92 6.28
CA ILE A 435 -0.33 -27.51 7.14
C ILE A 435 1.02 -27.74 6.45
N GLU A 436 1.21 -28.87 5.78
CA GLU A 436 2.40 -29.14 4.99
C GLU A 436 2.57 -28.12 3.86
N SER A 437 1.51 -27.81 3.12
CA SER A 437 1.52 -26.78 2.08
C SER A 437 1.91 -25.40 2.64
N TYR A 438 1.41 -25.02 3.81
CA TYR A 438 1.82 -23.79 4.47
C TYR A 438 3.31 -23.80 4.84
N ARG A 439 3.80 -24.89 5.44
CA ARG A 439 5.19 -25.01 5.88
C ARG A 439 6.17 -24.91 4.70
N ASP A 440 5.83 -25.56 3.58
CA ASP A 440 6.62 -25.50 2.35
C ASP A 440 6.68 -24.10 1.75
N TRP A 441 5.54 -23.39 1.77
CA TRP A 441 5.47 -21.98 1.35
C TRP A 441 6.25 -21.09 2.32
N ALA A 442 6.00 -21.22 3.63
CA ALA A 442 6.61 -20.39 4.66
C ALA A 442 8.14 -20.50 4.67
N ALA A 443 8.68 -21.69 4.47
CA ALA A 443 10.13 -21.91 4.39
C ALA A 443 10.81 -21.09 3.27
N LYS A 444 10.07 -20.72 2.23
CA LYS A 444 10.56 -19.97 1.05
C LYS A 444 10.15 -18.50 1.05
N ALA A 445 9.07 -18.16 1.75
CA ALA A 445 8.40 -16.88 1.63
C ALA A 445 8.44 -16.02 2.90
N THR A 446 8.73 -16.61 4.07
CA THR A 446 8.69 -15.87 5.32
C THR A 446 10.07 -15.78 5.97
N PRO A 447 10.45 -14.63 6.52
CA PRO A 447 11.69 -14.53 7.29
C PRO A 447 11.54 -15.27 8.63
N GLN A 448 12.59 -15.95 9.07
CA GLN A 448 12.61 -16.60 10.39
C GLN A 448 12.48 -15.58 11.51
N GLN A 449 13.14 -14.43 11.36
CA GLN A 449 13.05 -13.28 12.25
C GLN A 449 12.85 -12.04 11.39
N PRO A 450 11.63 -11.48 11.36
CA PRO A 450 11.39 -10.20 10.70
C PRO A 450 12.30 -9.11 11.26
N GLN A 451 12.92 -8.33 10.39
CA GLN A 451 13.73 -7.18 10.76
C GLN A 451 13.10 -5.93 10.14
N PRO A 452 13.08 -4.80 10.84
CA PRO A 452 12.64 -3.55 10.26
C PRO A 452 13.62 -3.11 9.16
N LEU A 453 13.10 -2.53 8.08
CA LEU A 453 13.94 -1.85 7.13
C LEU A 453 14.45 -0.53 7.74
N PRO A 454 15.71 -0.17 7.52
CA PRO A 454 16.29 1.04 8.09
C PRO A 454 15.64 2.30 7.50
N VAL A 455 15.66 3.39 8.26
CA VAL A 455 15.35 4.73 7.73
C VAL A 455 16.52 5.18 6.84
N PRO A 456 16.31 5.39 5.54
CA PRO A 456 17.39 5.78 4.64
C PRO A 456 17.66 7.29 4.72
N ILE A 457 18.94 7.68 4.78
CA ILE A 457 19.40 9.07 4.88
C ILE A 457 20.38 9.34 3.74
N GLY A 458 20.19 10.44 3.00
CA GLY A 458 21.17 10.93 2.03
C GLY A 458 20.94 10.52 0.59
N TYR A 459 19.75 10.12 0.20
CA TYR A 459 19.37 10.05 -1.20
C TYR A 459 19.32 11.45 -1.82
N GLU A 460 19.93 11.63 -2.98
CA GLU A 460 19.95 12.92 -3.69
C GLU A 460 18.54 13.46 -4.00
N PRO A 461 17.61 12.67 -4.52
CA PRO A 461 16.24 13.13 -4.75
C PRO A 461 15.45 13.43 -3.47
N TRP A 462 15.98 13.07 -2.30
CA TRP A 462 15.31 13.18 -1.00
C TRP A 462 16.25 13.74 0.07
N PRO A 463 16.68 15.02 -0.05
CA PRO A 463 17.73 15.60 0.78
C PRO A 463 17.31 15.81 2.24
N ARG A 464 16.01 15.81 2.54
CA ARG A 464 15.45 16.00 3.88
C ARG A 464 14.71 14.77 4.35
N VAL A 465 15.14 14.16 5.44
CA VAL A 465 14.58 12.96 6.05
C VAL A 465 14.06 13.28 7.45
N THR A 466 12.83 12.89 7.75
CA THR A 466 12.21 13.06 9.07
C THR A 466 12.10 11.71 9.76
N VAL A 467 12.91 11.48 10.78
CA VAL A 467 12.78 10.31 11.69
C VAL A 467 11.74 10.67 12.75
N ALA A 468 10.53 10.19 12.56
CA ALA A 468 9.43 10.45 13.50
C ALA A 468 9.60 9.65 14.80
N ALA A 469 9.09 10.17 15.90
CA ALA A 469 9.21 9.54 17.22
C ALA A 469 8.71 8.07 17.24
N HIS A 470 7.68 7.77 16.47
CA HIS A 470 7.12 6.41 16.40
C HIS A 470 7.98 5.41 15.60
N GLU A 471 8.98 5.89 14.85
CA GLU A 471 9.97 5.04 14.17
C GLU A 471 11.11 4.60 15.09
N LEU A 472 11.22 5.22 16.26
CA LEU A 472 12.21 4.88 17.29
C LEU A 472 11.61 3.85 18.26
N ASP A 473 12.31 2.73 18.50
CA ASP A 473 11.99 1.82 19.59
C ASP A 473 12.49 2.41 20.92
N LEU A 474 11.75 2.20 22.00
CA LEU A 474 12.10 2.70 23.33
C LEU A 474 12.79 1.62 24.18
N TYR A 475 13.81 2.03 24.93
CA TYR A 475 14.61 1.18 25.82
C TYR A 475 14.75 1.86 27.19
N PRO A 476 14.30 1.22 28.28
CA PRO A 476 13.51 -0.02 28.29
C PRO A 476 12.16 0.15 27.57
N GLU A 477 11.40 -0.95 27.49
CA GLU A 477 10.07 -0.93 26.84
C GLU A 477 9.14 0.17 27.41
N PRO A 478 8.16 0.65 26.64
CA PRO A 478 7.23 1.72 27.04
C PRO A 478 6.62 1.53 28.43
N GLY A 479 6.53 2.62 29.19
CA GLY A 479 6.01 2.65 30.56
C GLY A 479 7.05 2.35 31.64
N ARG A 480 8.35 2.28 31.31
CA ARG A 480 9.46 2.10 32.26
C ARG A 480 10.44 3.26 32.20
N GLY A 481 9.96 4.46 32.55
CA GLY A 481 10.78 5.67 32.58
C GLY A 481 10.95 6.37 31.24
N ILE A 482 10.29 5.88 30.20
CA ILE A 482 10.09 6.48 28.89
C ILE A 482 8.83 5.88 28.28
N ASP A 483 8.01 6.66 27.58
CA ASP A 483 6.79 6.15 26.95
C ASP A 483 6.47 6.88 25.64
N TYR A 484 5.53 6.33 24.88
CA TYR A 484 4.85 7.07 23.82
C TYR A 484 3.53 7.62 24.35
N CYS A 485 3.10 8.77 23.87
CA CYS A 485 1.75 9.26 24.07
C CYS A 485 0.73 8.20 23.63
N GLY A 486 0.07 7.52 24.59
CA GLY A 486 -0.83 6.40 24.32
C GLY A 486 -0.16 5.02 24.22
N ARG A 487 1.08 4.87 24.62
CA ARG A 487 1.80 3.62 24.94
C ARG A 487 2.07 2.63 23.80
N ARG A 488 1.80 2.95 22.54
CA ARG A 488 1.88 1.97 21.44
C ARG A 488 2.90 2.30 20.34
N GLY A 489 3.36 3.54 20.24
CA GLY A 489 4.25 3.99 19.18
C GLY A 489 3.57 3.97 17.80
N TRP A 490 2.31 4.43 17.72
CA TRP A 490 1.63 4.60 16.45
C TRP A 490 2.04 5.90 15.76
N ALA A 491 1.87 6.00 14.46
CA ALA A 491 2.38 7.08 13.61
C ALA A 491 2.09 8.52 14.09
N HIS A 492 1.03 8.74 14.85
CA HIS A 492 0.69 10.05 15.40
C HIS A 492 1.34 10.33 16.77
N GLN A 493 1.92 9.33 17.41
CA GLN A 493 2.41 9.43 18.77
C GLN A 493 3.80 10.11 18.82
N TRP A 494 4.14 10.64 19.98
CA TRP A 494 5.41 11.25 20.30
C TRP A 494 5.99 10.56 21.54
N ILE A 495 7.25 10.80 21.82
CA ILE A 495 7.90 10.30 23.04
C ILE A 495 7.64 11.29 24.17
N GLU A 496 7.18 10.77 25.32
CA GLU A 496 6.88 11.50 26.56
C GLU A 496 7.27 10.68 27.79
N ASP A 497 7.00 11.19 29.00
CA ASP A 497 7.28 10.53 30.30
C ASP A 497 8.74 10.03 30.41
N TRP A 498 9.67 10.76 29.80
CA TRP A 498 11.08 10.39 29.82
C TRP A 498 11.74 10.83 31.13
N SER A 499 11.55 10.03 32.16
CA SER A 499 12.02 10.27 33.55
C SER A 499 13.29 9.51 33.88
N ASP A 500 13.56 8.35 33.27
CA ASP A 500 14.78 7.58 33.48
C ASP A 500 15.93 8.13 32.63
N PRO A 501 17.05 8.62 33.21
CA PRO A 501 18.19 9.11 32.46
C PRO A 501 18.97 8.00 31.73
N GLN A 502 18.74 6.74 32.06
CA GLN A 502 19.32 5.59 31.36
C GLN A 502 18.47 5.13 30.16
N ALA A 503 17.22 5.61 30.07
CA ALA A 503 16.37 5.30 28.95
C ALA A 503 16.89 5.97 27.66
N TYR A 504 16.60 5.33 26.53
CA TYR A 504 16.95 5.85 25.21
C TYR A 504 15.94 5.40 24.16
N ALA A 505 15.92 6.12 23.04
CA ALA A 505 15.12 5.78 21.87
C ALA A 505 16.04 5.50 20.68
N ALA A 506 15.76 4.47 19.88
CA ALA A 506 16.65 4.08 18.78
C ALA A 506 15.93 3.46 17.58
N CYS A 507 16.50 3.62 16.39
CA CYS A 507 16.10 2.90 15.19
C CYS A 507 17.29 2.56 14.29
N PRO A 508 17.16 1.56 13.39
CA PRO A 508 18.14 1.35 12.34
C PRO A 508 18.05 2.46 11.29
N VAL A 509 19.20 2.97 10.87
CA VAL A 509 19.32 3.92 9.75
C VAL A 509 20.32 3.41 8.73
N GLU A 510 20.14 3.78 7.47
CA GLU A 510 21.09 3.52 6.38
C GLU A 510 21.51 4.84 5.76
N VAL A 511 22.72 5.27 6.05
CA VAL A 511 23.32 6.45 5.43
C VAL A 511 23.82 6.06 4.04
N VAL A 512 23.08 6.49 3.02
CA VAL A 512 23.36 6.16 1.61
C VAL A 512 24.49 7.01 1.05
N SER A 513 24.61 8.24 1.52
CA SER A 513 25.71 9.14 1.18
C SER A 513 26.27 9.75 2.45
N GLY A 514 27.52 9.48 2.74
CA GLY A 514 28.23 10.10 3.86
C GLY A 514 28.40 11.61 3.65
N GLY A 515 28.60 12.36 4.74
CA GLY A 515 28.77 13.80 4.71
C GLY A 515 28.19 14.55 5.89
N GLU A 516 28.11 15.86 5.77
CA GLU A 516 27.54 16.72 6.82
C GLU A 516 26.02 16.83 6.68
N TYR A 517 25.32 16.67 7.81
CA TYR A 517 23.89 16.79 7.90
C TYR A 517 23.49 17.78 8.97
N ARG A 518 22.69 18.77 8.62
CA ARG A 518 22.02 19.63 9.57
C ARG A 518 20.91 18.84 10.24
N VAL A 519 20.93 18.81 11.56
CA VAL A 519 19.91 18.16 12.39
C VAL A 519 18.98 19.20 12.95
N ARG A 520 17.68 18.94 12.90
CA ARG A 520 16.65 19.71 13.61
C ARG A 520 15.84 18.76 14.49
N ILE A 521 15.32 19.29 15.58
CA ILE A 521 14.47 18.56 16.51
C ILE A 521 13.10 19.22 16.60
N ARG A 522 12.03 18.42 16.55
CA ARG A 522 10.66 18.85 16.87
C ARG A 522 10.31 18.39 18.28
N TYR A 523 10.00 19.36 19.15
CA TYR A 523 9.79 19.08 20.57
C TYR A 523 8.70 19.95 21.20
N ALA A 524 8.23 19.54 22.41
CA ALA A 524 7.55 20.37 23.37
C ALA A 524 8.34 20.35 24.68
N CYS A 525 8.47 21.50 25.35
CA CYS A 525 9.33 21.67 26.52
C CYS A 525 8.68 22.63 27.52
N PRO A 526 8.34 22.21 28.73
CA PRO A 526 7.95 23.12 29.83
C PRO A 526 9.14 23.94 30.29
N GLU A 527 8.89 25.07 30.96
CA GLU A 527 9.93 26.03 31.38
C GLU A 527 11.01 25.41 32.29
N ASP A 528 10.61 24.51 33.20
CA ASP A 528 11.51 23.84 34.16
C ASP A 528 12.43 22.80 33.50
N ALA A 529 12.07 22.31 32.28
CA ALA A 529 12.88 21.39 31.49
C ALA A 529 13.82 22.09 30.51
N VAL A 530 13.81 23.43 30.43
CA VAL A 530 14.77 24.19 29.64
C VAL A 530 16.19 23.96 30.15
N GLY A 531 17.15 23.80 29.25
CA GLY A 531 18.52 23.39 29.56
C GLY A 531 18.73 21.87 29.57
N SER A 532 17.72 21.09 29.24
CA SER A 532 17.87 19.67 28.88
C SER A 532 18.80 19.53 27.67
N VAL A 533 19.56 18.43 27.65
CA VAL A 533 20.42 18.10 26.51
C VAL A 533 20.15 16.65 26.12
N PHE A 534 19.76 16.44 24.88
CA PHE A 534 19.75 15.12 24.26
C PHE A 534 21.09 14.84 23.60
N ARG A 535 21.54 13.59 23.64
CA ARG A 535 22.68 13.12 22.87
C ARG A 535 22.19 12.20 21.76
N LEU A 536 22.46 12.60 20.54
CA LEU A 536 22.23 11.82 19.35
C LEU A 536 23.53 11.11 18.95
N THR A 537 23.45 9.79 18.70
CA THR A 537 24.58 9.00 18.19
C THR A 537 24.15 8.21 16.96
N ALA A 538 25.06 8.07 15.98
CA ALA A 538 24.89 7.19 14.82
C ALA A 538 26.27 6.70 14.37
N GLY A 539 26.62 5.44 14.71
CA GLY A 539 27.98 4.91 14.54
C GLY A 539 28.98 5.76 15.36
N PRO A 540 30.07 6.29 14.74
CA PRO A 540 31.03 7.14 15.45
C PRO A 540 30.55 8.58 15.67
N ALA A 541 29.49 8.99 14.98
CA ALA A 541 28.98 10.36 15.03
C ALA A 541 28.23 10.63 16.34
N THR A 542 28.45 11.81 16.92
CA THR A 542 27.78 12.26 18.14
C THR A 542 27.41 13.74 18.01
N LEU A 543 26.20 14.09 18.44
CA LEU A 543 25.73 15.47 18.49
C LEU A 543 24.94 15.68 19.79
N ASP A 544 25.37 16.66 20.60
CA ASP A 544 24.60 17.11 21.77
C ASP A 544 23.59 18.19 21.34
N ILE A 545 22.32 17.99 21.65
CA ILE A 545 21.17 18.80 21.24
C ILE A 545 20.61 19.51 22.47
N PRO A 546 21.00 20.77 22.74
CA PRO A 546 20.49 21.54 23.87
C PRO A 546 19.09 22.10 23.56
N ILE A 547 18.15 21.94 24.47
CA ILE A 547 16.84 22.59 24.41
C ILE A 547 16.93 23.91 25.17
N GLN A 548 16.90 25.01 24.44
CA GLN A 548 17.20 26.35 24.94
C GLN A 548 15.96 27.19 25.23
N GLU A 549 14.82 26.82 24.65
CA GLU A 549 13.59 27.61 24.73
C GLU A 549 12.40 26.74 25.13
N PRO A 550 11.52 27.24 25.99
CA PRO A 550 10.29 26.54 26.30
C PRO A 550 9.32 26.59 25.11
N TRP A 551 8.51 25.57 25.00
CA TRP A 551 7.39 25.52 24.06
C TRP A 551 6.32 24.59 24.59
N VAL A 552 5.19 25.17 25.01
CA VAL A 552 4.04 24.42 25.48
C VAL A 552 2.86 24.73 24.55
N SER A 553 2.32 23.69 23.93
CA SER A 553 1.11 23.78 23.14
C SER A 553 0.07 22.84 23.74
N ALA A 554 -1.09 23.38 24.10
CA ALA A 554 -2.20 22.53 24.53
C ALA A 554 -2.63 21.62 23.37
N PRO A 555 -2.91 20.34 23.65
CA PRO A 555 -3.54 19.47 22.65
C PRO A 555 -4.91 20.06 22.27
N HIS A 556 -5.17 20.19 20.97
CA HIS A 556 -6.47 20.64 20.49
C HIS A 556 -7.17 19.50 19.74
N PRO A 557 -8.42 19.18 20.12
CA PRO A 557 -9.24 18.30 19.30
C PRO A 557 -9.64 19.03 18.02
N ALA A 558 -9.83 18.29 16.95
CA ALA A 558 -10.48 18.84 15.76
C ALA A 558 -11.89 19.36 16.14
N PRO A 559 -12.26 20.59 15.79
CA PRO A 559 -13.45 21.26 16.34
C PRO A 559 -14.77 20.58 15.96
N GLU A 560 -14.81 19.82 14.88
CA GLU A 560 -16.02 19.21 14.32
C GLU A 560 -16.04 17.67 14.47
N ARG A 561 -15.32 17.13 15.45
CA ARG A 561 -15.35 15.69 15.71
C ARG A 561 -16.67 15.22 16.26
N VAL A 562 -17.34 14.34 15.53
CA VAL A 562 -18.47 13.56 16.02
C VAL A 562 -18.30 12.10 15.52
N PRO A 563 -18.65 11.10 16.34
CA PRO A 563 -18.87 11.23 17.79
C PRO A 563 -17.57 11.61 18.51
N LYS A 564 -17.69 12.21 19.69
CA LYS A 564 -16.51 12.43 20.55
C LYS A 564 -15.99 11.07 21.01
N SER A 565 -15.02 10.54 20.26
CA SER A 565 -14.38 9.28 20.62
C SER A 565 -13.41 9.51 21.78
N PRO A 566 -13.41 8.68 22.84
CA PRO A 566 -12.36 8.68 23.84
C PRO A 566 -10.98 8.33 23.26
N ASN A 567 -10.95 7.73 22.07
CA ASN A 567 -9.75 7.44 21.31
C ASN A 567 -9.43 8.53 20.27
N ALA A 568 -10.01 9.73 20.42
CA ALA A 568 -9.65 10.86 19.58
C ALA A 568 -8.17 11.15 19.78
N TYR A 569 -7.40 10.95 18.73
CA TYR A 569 -5.98 11.30 18.74
C TYR A 569 -5.85 12.81 18.91
N LEU A 570 -4.98 13.21 19.83
CA LEU A 570 -4.74 14.61 20.08
C LEU A 570 -3.68 15.11 19.11
N SER A 571 -3.93 16.25 18.51
CA SER A 571 -2.92 17.03 17.78
C SER A 571 -2.41 18.16 18.65
N ARG A 572 -1.14 18.51 18.48
CA ARG A 572 -0.54 19.69 19.11
C ARG A 572 0.48 20.34 18.15
N GLN A 573 0.78 21.61 18.41
CA GLN A 573 1.84 22.29 17.69
C GLN A 573 3.19 21.98 18.32
N TRP A 574 4.19 21.83 17.48
CA TRP A 574 5.56 21.50 17.86
C TRP A 574 6.52 22.62 17.49
N LYS A 575 7.50 22.88 18.34
CA LYS A 575 8.62 23.74 17.99
C LYS A 575 9.64 22.95 17.20
N GLU A 576 10.09 23.50 16.08
CA GLU A 576 11.25 22.99 15.33
C GLU A 576 12.44 23.90 15.60
N SER A 577 13.55 23.36 16.10
CA SER A 577 14.78 24.09 16.37
C SER A 577 15.96 23.42 15.68
N ASP A 578 16.94 24.25 15.27
CA ASP A 578 18.23 23.78 14.77
C ASP A 578 19.00 23.14 15.92
N ALA A 579 19.47 21.93 15.73
CA ALA A 579 20.24 21.15 16.72
C ALA A 579 21.75 21.14 16.40
N GLY A 580 22.16 21.65 15.24
CA GLY A 580 23.54 21.67 14.78
C GLY A 580 23.80 20.79 13.56
N VAL A 581 25.07 20.53 13.30
CA VAL A 581 25.53 19.71 12.17
C VAL A 581 26.28 18.49 12.69
N VAL A 582 26.03 17.34 12.08
CA VAL A 582 26.69 16.06 12.38
C VAL A 582 27.29 15.49 11.09
N SER A 583 28.48 14.93 11.17
CA SER A 583 29.09 14.19 10.06
C SER A 583 28.71 12.72 10.17
N LEU A 584 27.95 12.19 9.19
CA LEU A 584 27.53 10.81 9.13
C LEU A 584 28.39 10.03 8.13
N GLU A 585 28.85 8.85 8.52
CA GLU A 585 29.54 7.91 7.64
C GLU A 585 28.54 7.07 6.86
N GLU A 586 28.87 6.74 5.61
CA GLU A 586 28.08 5.84 4.77
C GLU A 586 27.99 4.44 5.40
N GLY A 587 26.80 3.83 5.33
CA GLY A 587 26.56 2.47 5.83
C GLY A 587 25.38 2.38 6.78
N ARG A 588 25.21 1.19 7.36
CA ARG A 588 24.14 0.91 8.32
C ARG A 588 24.61 1.23 9.73
N HIS A 589 23.82 2.03 10.41
CA HIS A 589 24.04 2.45 11.79
C HIS A 589 22.79 2.25 12.63
N ARG A 590 22.97 2.28 13.94
CA ARG A 590 21.90 2.46 14.89
C ARG A 590 21.90 3.92 15.31
N LEU A 591 20.80 4.61 15.02
CA LEU A 591 20.53 5.94 15.53
C LEU A 591 20.01 5.80 16.95
N GLU A 592 20.63 6.49 17.91
CA GLU A 592 20.19 6.50 19.29
C GLU A 592 20.03 7.94 19.80
N LEU A 593 18.97 8.19 20.56
CA LEU A 593 18.73 9.44 21.25
C LEU A 593 18.68 9.15 22.76
N GLN A 594 19.52 9.82 23.54
CA GLN A 594 19.69 9.61 25.00
C GLN A 594 19.55 10.93 25.76
N ALA A 595 19.21 10.86 27.03
CA ALA A 595 19.22 12.00 27.94
C ALA A 595 20.66 12.27 28.43
N ALA A 596 21.35 13.31 27.91
CA ALA A 596 22.69 13.69 28.34
C ALA A 596 22.64 14.63 29.58
N LYS A 597 21.63 15.49 29.67
CA LYS A 597 21.39 16.35 30.83
C LYS A 597 19.90 16.52 31.05
N LYS A 598 19.44 16.27 32.26
CA LYS A 598 18.02 16.31 32.67
C LYS A 598 17.84 17.22 33.87
N PRO A 599 17.52 18.52 33.71
CA PRO A 599 17.37 19.46 34.82
C PRO A 599 16.04 19.31 35.58
N ALA A 600 14.99 18.84 34.93
CA ALA A 600 13.67 18.62 35.48
C ALA A 600 13.39 17.14 35.82
N ALA A 601 12.20 16.83 36.34
CA ALA A 601 11.78 15.45 36.58
C ALA A 601 11.71 14.63 35.29
N GLU A 602 11.37 15.25 34.17
CA GLU A 602 11.22 14.62 32.88
C GLU A 602 11.99 15.40 31.80
N MET A 603 12.41 14.71 30.73
CA MET A 603 12.94 15.34 29.52
C MET A 603 11.80 15.98 28.72
N PRO A 604 12.13 16.94 27.82
CA PRO A 604 11.18 17.44 26.83
C PRO A 604 10.59 16.31 25.97
N GLU A 605 9.33 16.47 25.56
CA GLU A 605 8.66 15.58 24.64
C GLU A 605 9.23 15.71 23.22
N ILE A 606 9.37 14.59 22.50
CA ILE A 606 9.98 14.55 21.18
C ILE A 606 8.97 14.05 20.14
N LYS A 607 8.81 14.83 19.05
CA LYS A 607 7.99 14.46 17.91
C LYS A 607 8.79 13.89 16.74
N ALA A 608 9.97 14.45 16.46
CA ALA A 608 10.80 14.00 15.35
C ALA A 608 12.23 14.57 15.43
N LEU A 609 13.15 13.86 14.78
CA LEU A 609 14.46 14.34 14.34
C LEU A 609 14.41 14.53 12.82
N ILE A 610 15.06 15.58 12.31
CA ILE A 610 15.07 15.89 10.88
C ILE A 610 16.52 16.03 10.45
N PHE A 611 16.89 15.30 9.41
CA PHE A 611 18.22 15.33 8.81
C PHE A 611 18.12 15.99 7.44
N GLU A 612 18.94 16.99 7.19
CA GLU A 612 19.01 17.71 5.92
C GLU A 612 20.47 17.79 5.49
N ARG A 613 20.78 17.25 4.30
CA ARG A 613 22.15 17.22 3.81
C ARG A 613 22.66 18.66 3.59
N VAL A 614 23.83 18.96 4.12
CA VAL A 614 24.52 20.23 3.85
C VAL A 614 25.17 20.12 2.47
N PRO A 615 24.94 21.09 1.57
CA PRO A 615 25.48 21.08 0.20
C PRO A 615 27.00 20.96 0.13
#